data_2b7e5b5ea887ecf2452b79d549c90ba1
#
_entry.id   2b7e5b5ea887ecf2452b79d549c90ba1
#
_cell.length_a   1.000
_cell.length_b   1.000
_cell.length_c   1.000
_cell.angle_alpha   90.00
_cell.angle_beta   90.00
_cell.angle_gamma   90.00
#
_symmetry.space_group_name_H-M   'P 1'
#
loop_
_entity.id
_entity.type
_entity.pdbx_description
1 polymer ?
#
loop_
_entity_poly.entity_id
_entity_poly.type
_entity_poly.pdbx_seq_one_letter_code
_entity_poly.pdbx_strand_id
1 'polypeptide(L)'
;GSEMCIRDRLETAYRYEEKVLVEDKICGREFSVGVLLGRALPAIEIRPKDGFYDYERKYQSGMTEEICPADLPEEEAASLGALALKVHRALGLGSYSRIDFIREEKTGRFICLEANTLPGMTPMSLLPQEAAAAGIGYDALCLAIAQAAKNGQK
;
A
#
# COMPACT_ATOMS: atom_id res chain seq x y z
N GLY A 1 0.38 3.64 27.36
CA GLY A 1 -1.00 3.78 26.89
C GLY A 1 -1.82 2.58 27.33
N SER A 2 -3.01 2.80 27.92
CA SER A 2 -3.88 1.74 28.35
C SER A 2 -4.23 0.86 27.14
N GLU A 3 -3.89 -0.42 27.20
CA GLU A 3 -4.41 -1.41 26.26
C GLU A 3 -5.92 -1.42 26.41
N MET A 4 -6.63 -0.76 25.50
CA MET A 4 -8.08 -0.87 25.42
C MET A 4 -8.40 -2.33 25.14
N CYS A 5 -9.15 -2.95 26.03
CA CYS A 5 -9.52 -4.35 25.92
C CYS A 5 -10.25 -4.60 24.58
N ILE A 6 -10.11 -5.79 24.00
CA ILE A 6 -10.76 -6.15 22.72
C ILE A 6 -12.27 -5.89 22.79
N ARG A 7 -12.88 -6.15 23.94
CA ARG A 7 -14.31 -5.87 24.18
C ARG A 7 -14.63 -4.40 23.98
N ASP A 8 -13.86 -3.48 24.58
CA ASP A 8 -14.11 -2.04 24.50
C ASP A 8 -13.98 -1.54 23.06
N ARG A 9 -13.03 -2.12 22.29
CA ARG A 9 -12.86 -1.80 20.85
C ARG A 9 -14.04 -2.29 20.03
N LEU A 10 -14.54 -3.49 20.29
CA LEU A 10 -15.71 -4.04 19.63
C LEU A 10 -16.98 -3.22 19.97
N GLU A 11 -17.19 -2.91 21.26
CA GLU A 11 -18.30 -2.07 21.70
C GLU A 11 -18.27 -0.67 21.04
N THR A 12 -17.07 -0.12 20.89
CA THR A 12 -16.89 1.17 20.20
C THR A 12 -17.21 1.04 18.71
N ALA A 13 -16.72 0.02 18.04
CA ALA A 13 -16.95 -0.21 16.61
C ALA A 13 -18.45 -0.45 16.30
N TYR A 14 -19.14 -1.23 17.13
CA TYR A 14 -20.58 -1.49 16.98
C TYR A 14 -21.48 -0.27 17.18
N ARG A 15 -20.94 0.86 17.68
CA ARG A 15 -21.69 2.13 17.71
C ARG A 15 -21.82 2.79 16.31
N TYR A 16 -20.95 2.39 15.38
CA TYR A 16 -20.90 2.99 14.04
C TYR A 16 -21.44 2.06 12.97
N GLU A 17 -21.25 0.74 13.13
CA GLU A 17 -21.61 -0.25 12.12
C GLU A 17 -22.15 -1.55 12.77
N GLU A 18 -23.17 -2.14 12.12
CA GLU A 18 -23.74 -3.42 12.57
C GLU A 18 -22.79 -4.62 12.33
N LYS A 19 -21.88 -4.48 11.35
CA LYS A 19 -20.89 -5.51 11.00
C LYS A 19 -19.50 -4.96 11.19
N VAL A 20 -18.70 -5.64 11.99
CA VAL A 20 -17.33 -5.26 12.32
C VAL A 20 -16.37 -6.33 11.79
N LEU A 21 -15.37 -5.90 11.01
CA LEU A 21 -14.27 -6.74 10.58
C LEU A 21 -13.28 -6.90 11.74
N VAL A 22 -12.93 -8.15 12.03
CA VAL A 22 -11.92 -8.51 13.04
C VAL A 22 -10.84 -9.32 12.35
N GLU A 23 -9.61 -8.83 12.39
CA GLU A 23 -8.46 -9.44 11.74
C GLU A 23 -7.32 -9.68 12.73
N ASP A 24 -6.45 -10.62 12.42
CA ASP A 24 -5.22 -10.82 13.19
C ASP A 24 -4.30 -9.60 13.04
N LYS A 25 -3.74 -9.15 14.17
CA LYS A 25 -2.73 -8.09 14.14
C LYS A 25 -1.40 -8.66 13.63
N ILE A 26 -0.99 -8.22 12.45
CA ILE A 26 0.29 -8.59 11.87
C ILE A 26 1.32 -7.50 12.21
N CYS A 27 2.47 -7.92 12.76
CA CYS A 27 3.59 -7.04 13.05
C CYS A 27 4.69 -7.24 12.01
N GLY A 28 5.26 -6.16 11.51
CA GLY A 28 6.31 -6.21 10.50
C GLY A 28 6.53 -4.90 9.79
N ARG A 29 7.34 -4.94 8.74
CA ARG A 29 7.64 -3.79 7.87
C ARG A 29 6.50 -3.60 6.87
N GLU A 30 6.07 -2.34 6.68
CA GLU A 30 4.99 -2.00 5.75
C GLU A 30 5.55 -1.59 4.39
N PHE A 31 4.92 -2.09 3.32
CA PHE A 31 5.29 -1.83 1.94
C PHE A 31 4.07 -1.50 1.11
N SER A 32 4.27 -0.65 0.11
CA SER A 32 3.28 -0.39 -0.93
C SER A 32 3.89 -0.71 -2.29
N VAL A 33 3.07 -1.20 -3.22
CA VAL A 33 3.48 -1.48 -4.60
C VAL A 33 2.41 -0.99 -5.57
N GLY A 34 2.78 0.00 -6.36
CA GLY A 34 1.98 0.45 -7.48
C GLY A 34 1.98 -0.56 -8.63
N VAL A 35 0.85 -0.69 -9.27
CA VAL A 35 0.73 -1.37 -10.56
C VAL A 35 0.26 -0.36 -11.59
N LEU A 36 1.00 -0.25 -12.69
CA LEU A 36 0.68 0.64 -13.81
C LEU A 36 0.71 -0.15 -15.11
N LEU A 37 -0.40 -0.16 -15.85
CA LEU A 37 -0.53 -0.83 -17.15
C LEU A 37 0.00 -2.27 -17.14
N GLY A 38 -0.35 -3.02 -16.08
CA GLY A 38 0.02 -4.42 -15.90
C GLY A 38 1.48 -4.66 -15.50
N ARG A 39 2.21 -3.63 -15.08
CA ARG A 39 3.59 -3.72 -14.57
C ARG A 39 3.65 -3.27 -13.12
N ALA A 40 4.34 -4.01 -12.27
CA ALA A 40 4.64 -3.57 -10.92
C ALA A 40 5.71 -2.47 -10.95
N LEU A 41 5.49 -1.42 -10.18
CA LEU A 41 6.46 -0.37 -9.94
C LEU A 41 7.42 -0.79 -8.80
N PRO A 42 8.56 -0.11 -8.62
CA PRO A 42 9.42 -0.33 -7.46
C PRO A 42 8.63 -0.15 -6.17
N ALA A 43 8.77 -1.08 -5.25
CA ALA A 43 8.10 -0.98 -3.96
C ALA A 43 8.60 0.22 -3.16
N ILE A 44 7.73 0.80 -2.36
CA ILE A 44 8.06 1.81 -1.36
C ILE A 44 7.86 1.21 0.03
N GLU A 45 8.82 1.43 0.93
CA GLU A 45 8.72 1.07 2.33
C GLU A 45 8.24 2.26 3.14
N ILE A 46 7.30 2.02 4.05
CA ILE A 46 6.74 3.03 4.95
C ILE A 46 7.23 2.73 6.35
N ARG A 47 8.14 3.58 6.88
CA ARG A 47 8.72 3.45 8.22
C ARG A 47 8.17 4.50 9.17
N PRO A 48 7.57 4.12 10.30
CA PRO A 48 7.25 5.08 11.36
C PRO A 48 8.52 5.67 11.94
N LYS A 49 8.62 6.99 12.10
CA LYS A 49 9.82 7.66 12.65
C LYS A 49 10.05 7.41 14.15
N ASP A 50 9.01 7.07 14.91
CA ASP A 50 9.07 6.96 16.39
C ASP A 50 8.67 5.57 16.93
N GLY A 51 8.89 4.48 16.24
CA GLY A 51 8.76 3.10 16.78
C GLY A 51 7.39 2.70 17.34
N PHE A 52 6.41 3.60 17.42
CA PHE A 52 5.04 3.33 17.88
C PHE A 52 4.04 3.55 16.75
N TYR A 53 3.45 2.45 16.32
CA TYR A 53 2.39 2.43 15.31
C TYR A 53 1.07 2.86 15.95
N ASP A 54 0.64 4.12 15.74
CA ASP A 54 -0.71 4.56 16.09
C ASP A 54 -1.42 5.03 14.82
N TYR A 55 -2.67 4.55 14.62
CA TYR A 55 -3.47 4.81 13.42
C TYR A 55 -3.66 6.31 13.15
N GLU A 56 -3.74 7.13 14.19
CA GLU A 56 -3.87 8.60 14.06
C GLU A 56 -2.65 9.26 13.42
N ARG A 57 -1.47 8.64 13.52
CA ARG A 57 -0.20 9.19 13.00
C ARG A 57 0.07 8.85 11.53
N LYS A 58 -0.62 7.86 10.98
CA LYS A 58 -0.48 7.44 9.57
C LYS A 58 -0.85 8.57 8.57
N TYR A 59 -1.67 9.52 8.99
CA TYR A 59 -2.17 10.63 8.15
C TYR A 59 -1.58 12.00 8.51
N GLN A 60 -0.68 12.09 9.49
CA GLN A 60 0.02 13.34 9.81
C GLN A 60 1.32 13.43 9.00
N SER A 61 1.40 14.40 8.11
CA SER A 61 2.59 14.64 7.29
C SER A 61 3.84 14.81 8.16
N GLY A 62 4.89 14.04 7.88
CA GLY A 62 6.20 14.14 8.55
C GLY A 62 6.48 13.09 9.62
N MET A 63 5.54 12.22 9.98
CA MET A 63 5.72 11.16 10.98
C MET A 63 6.15 9.81 10.42
N THR A 64 6.13 9.63 9.11
CA THR A 64 6.63 8.45 8.41
C THR A 64 7.80 8.83 7.51
N GLU A 65 8.73 7.92 7.34
CA GLU A 65 9.77 7.95 6.32
C GLU A 65 9.35 7.00 5.20
N GLU A 66 9.37 7.51 3.98
CA GLU A 66 9.01 6.77 2.77
C GLU A 66 10.29 6.51 1.97
N ILE A 67 10.67 5.25 1.82
CA ILE A 67 11.91 4.84 1.14
C ILE A 67 11.54 4.16 -0.17
N CYS A 68 11.85 4.81 -1.29
CA CYS A 68 11.58 4.31 -2.63
C CYS A 68 12.81 4.43 -3.53
N PRO A 69 13.32 3.34 -4.15
CA PRO A 69 12.92 1.94 -3.95
C PRO A 69 13.12 1.47 -2.51
N ALA A 70 12.25 0.54 -2.06
CA ALA A 70 12.36 -0.07 -0.74
C ALA A 70 13.71 -0.79 -0.57
N ASP A 71 14.26 -0.74 0.65
CA ASP A 71 15.47 -1.47 1.03
C ASP A 71 15.17 -2.96 1.23
N LEU A 72 15.11 -3.69 0.11
CA LEU A 72 14.86 -5.12 0.03
C LEU A 72 15.92 -5.80 -0.86
N PRO A 73 16.31 -7.05 -0.56
CA PRO A 73 17.03 -7.89 -1.50
C PRO A 73 16.27 -7.99 -2.83
N GLU A 74 17.00 -8.06 -3.94
CA GLU A 74 16.43 -8.09 -5.31
C GLU A 74 15.36 -9.18 -5.48
N GLU A 75 15.61 -10.38 -4.94
CA GLU A 75 14.66 -11.51 -4.99
C GLU A 75 13.37 -11.21 -4.21
N GLU A 76 13.47 -10.57 -3.03
CA GLU A 76 12.31 -10.18 -2.25
C GLU A 76 11.51 -9.06 -2.94
N ALA A 77 12.18 -8.07 -3.50
CA ALA A 77 11.54 -7.00 -4.26
C ALA A 77 10.80 -7.55 -5.50
N ALA A 78 11.42 -8.48 -6.23
CA ALA A 78 10.80 -9.15 -7.37
C ALA A 78 9.58 -9.99 -6.94
N SER A 79 9.70 -10.73 -5.84
CA SER A 79 8.59 -11.53 -5.27
C SER A 79 7.42 -10.64 -4.86
N LEU A 80 7.69 -9.51 -4.19
CA LEU A 80 6.68 -8.55 -3.76
C LEU A 80 5.96 -7.93 -4.97
N GLY A 81 6.69 -7.53 -6.01
CA GLY A 81 6.13 -7.05 -7.26
C GLY A 81 5.24 -8.08 -7.95
N ALA A 82 5.67 -9.36 -7.96
CA ALA A 82 4.88 -10.45 -8.52
C ALA A 82 3.59 -10.70 -7.72
N LEU A 83 3.63 -10.58 -6.39
CA LEU A 83 2.44 -10.67 -5.54
C LEU A 83 1.47 -9.53 -5.82
N ALA A 84 1.95 -8.29 -5.96
CA ALA A 84 1.11 -7.14 -6.30
C ALA A 84 0.40 -7.35 -7.65
N LEU A 85 1.11 -7.83 -8.66
CA LEU A 85 0.51 -8.17 -9.95
C LEU A 85 -0.51 -9.30 -9.85
N LYS A 86 -0.26 -10.30 -9.00
CA LYS A 86 -1.21 -11.39 -8.75
C LYS A 86 -2.51 -10.88 -8.13
N VAL A 87 -2.42 -10.02 -7.11
CA VAL A 87 -3.60 -9.40 -6.46
C VAL A 87 -4.35 -8.53 -7.47
N HIS A 88 -3.64 -7.65 -8.18
CA HIS A 88 -4.21 -6.77 -9.20
C HIS A 88 -5.03 -7.55 -10.25
N ARG A 89 -4.48 -8.64 -10.76
CA ARG A 89 -5.15 -9.50 -11.75
C ARG A 89 -6.32 -10.28 -11.15
N ALA A 90 -6.15 -10.84 -9.96
CA ALA A 90 -7.17 -11.63 -9.28
C ALA A 90 -8.44 -10.81 -8.97
N LEU A 91 -8.26 -9.52 -8.68
CA LEU A 91 -9.36 -8.58 -8.40
C LEU A 91 -9.88 -7.90 -9.69
N GLY A 92 -9.29 -8.16 -10.85
CA GLY A 92 -9.69 -7.53 -12.10
C GLY A 92 -9.52 -6.01 -12.07
N LEU A 93 -8.48 -5.51 -11.40
CA LEU A 93 -8.23 -4.08 -11.31
C LEU A 93 -7.80 -3.54 -12.68
N GLY A 94 -8.16 -2.29 -12.94
CA GLY A 94 -8.01 -1.69 -14.27
C GLY A 94 -6.57 -1.34 -14.66
N SER A 95 -6.36 -0.13 -15.15
CA SER A 95 -5.06 0.30 -15.69
C SER A 95 -4.01 0.60 -14.63
N TYR A 96 -4.42 0.86 -13.39
CA TYR A 96 -3.52 1.14 -12.28
C TYR A 96 -4.18 0.79 -10.94
N SER A 97 -3.34 0.52 -9.95
CA SER A 97 -3.75 0.30 -8.56
C SER A 97 -2.55 0.44 -7.64
N ARG A 98 -2.79 0.43 -6.34
CA ARG A 98 -1.75 0.33 -5.32
C ARG A 98 -2.14 -0.76 -4.35
N ILE A 99 -1.21 -1.67 -4.08
CA ILE A 99 -1.41 -2.82 -3.20
C ILE A 99 -0.51 -2.65 -1.99
N ASP A 100 -1.08 -2.71 -0.80
CA ASP A 100 -0.37 -2.51 0.45
C ASP A 100 -0.13 -3.85 1.15
N PHE A 101 1.08 -4.02 1.69
CA PHE A 101 1.56 -5.27 2.30
C PHE A 101 2.24 -5.02 3.64
N ILE A 102 2.21 -6.03 4.50
CA ILE A 102 3.14 -6.16 5.63
C ILE A 102 4.04 -7.38 5.37
N ARG A 103 5.36 -7.19 5.51
CA ARG A 103 6.31 -8.30 5.63
C ARG A 103 6.33 -8.73 7.09
N GLU A 104 5.65 -9.83 7.39
CA GLU A 104 5.52 -10.34 8.74
C GLU A 104 6.89 -10.65 9.37
N GLU A 105 7.14 -10.11 10.55
CA GLU A 105 8.43 -10.22 11.24
C GLU A 105 8.79 -11.69 11.56
N LYS A 106 7.80 -12.50 11.97
CA LYS A 106 8.03 -13.89 12.41
C LYS A 106 8.38 -14.84 11.27
N THR A 107 7.75 -14.67 10.11
CA THR A 107 7.85 -15.63 8.99
C THR A 107 8.57 -15.06 7.78
N GLY A 108 8.76 -13.74 7.71
CA GLY A 108 9.27 -13.03 6.53
C GLY A 108 8.31 -13.01 5.34
N ARG A 109 7.08 -13.52 5.49
CA ARG A 109 6.09 -13.56 4.41
C ARG A 109 5.45 -12.21 4.19
N PHE A 110 5.20 -11.86 2.94
CA PHE A 110 4.38 -10.70 2.58
C PHE A 110 2.90 -11.06 2.69
N ILE A 111 2.16 -10.29 3.47
CA ILE A 111 0.72 -10.41 3.68
C ILE A 111 0.06 -9.18 3.07
N CYS A 112 -0.83 -9.40 2.10
CA CYS A 112 -1.59 -8.33 1.48
C CYS A 112 -2.63 -7.80 2.47
N LEU A 113 -2.67 -6.49 2.63
CA LEU A 113 -3.64 -5.80 3.50
C LEU A 113 -4.83 -5.32 2.69
N GLU A 114 -4.56 -4.55 1.65
CA GLU A 114 -5.59 -3.92 0.84
C GLU A 114 -5.13 -3.63 -0.59
N ALA A 115 -6.10 -3.41 -1.46
CA ALA A 115 -5.88 -2.97 -2.83
C ALA A 115 -6.63 -1.66 -3.08
N ASN A 116 -5.90 -0.60 -3.38
CA ASN A 116 -6.42 0.73 -3.65
C ASN A 116 -6.62 0.93 -5.15
N THR A 117 -7.87 1.07 -5.59
CA THR A 117 -8.22 1.29 -6.99
C THR A 117 -8.14 2.75 -7.43
N LEU A 118 -8.14 3.67 -6.45
CA LEU A 118 -8.02 5.11 -6.67
C LEU A 118 -6.98 5.69 -5.69
N PRO A 119 -5.71 5.28 -5.80
CA PRO A 119 -4.67 5.77 -4.90
C PRO A 119 -4.46 7.27 -5.06
N GLY A 120 -3.94 7.92 -4.01
CA GLY A 120 -3.59 9.33 -4.05
C GLY A 120 -2.66 9.66 -5.21
N MET A 121 -2.93 10.79 -5.87
CA MET A 121 -2.22 11.25 -7.07
C MET A 121 -1.60 12.65 -6.89
N THR A 122 -1.31 13.08 -5.66
CA THR A 122 -0.44 14.26 -5.48
C THR A 122 1.01 13.88 -5.76
N PRO A 123 1.89 14.81 -6.12
CA PRO A 123 3.32 14.50 -6.35
C PRO A 123 4.00 13.80 -5.17
N MET A 124 3.48 13.98 -3.95
CA MET A 124 3.97 13.36 -2.72
C MET A 124 3.27 12.05 -2.35
N SER A 125 2.30 11.61 -3.14
CA SER A 125 1.61 10.33 -2.92
C SER A 125 2.50 9.15 -3.32
N LEU A 126 2.26 7.97 -2.72
CA LEU A 126 3.11 6.78 -2.90
C LEU A 126 3.22 6.35 -4.38
N LEU A 127 2.09 6.24 -5.10
CA LEU A 127 2.11 5.80 -6.50
C LEU A 127 2.95 6.72 -7.42
N PRO A 128 2.85 8.07 -7.36
CA PRO A 128 3.76 8.96 -8.08
C PRO A 128 5.23 8.81 -7.69
N GLN A 129 5.55 8.55 -6.42
CA GLN A 129 6.93 8.33 -5.97
C GLN A 129 7.48 7.01 -6.54
N GLU A 130 6.70 5.93 -6.51
CA GLU A 130 7.03 4.63 -7.11
C GLU A 130 7.24 4.76 -8.64
N ALA A 131 6.38 5.54 -9.32
CA ALA A 131 6.54 5.84 -10.76
C ALA A 131 7.82 6.62 -11.04
N ALA A 132 8.13 7.63 -10.22
CA ALA A 132 9.36 8.41 -10.34
C ALA A 132 10.61 7.52 -10.15
N ALA A 133 10.59 6.60 -9.19
CA ALA A 133 11.66 5.62 -8.99
C ALA A 133 11.84 4.67 -10.19
N ALA A 134 10.76 4.42 -10.95
CA ALA A 134 10.81 3.69 -12.23
C ALA A 134 11.21 4.58 -13.44
N GLY A 135 11.56 5.85 -13.23
CA GLY A 135 11.89 6.80 -14.30
C GLY A 135 10.67 7.40 -15.00
N ILE A 136 9.48 7.25 -14.46
CA ILE A 136 8.23 7.79 -15.01
C ILE A 136 7.88 9.07 -14.26
N GLY A 137 8.07 10.22 -14.92
CA GLY A 137 7.72 11.52 -14.35
C GLY A 137 6.20 11.67 -14.13
N TYR A 138 5.83 12.59 -13.23
CA TYR A 138 4.44 12.80 -12.83
C TYR A 138 3.48 13.05 -14.02
N ASP A 139 3.88 13.92 -14.95
CA ASP A 139 3.07 14.24 -16.12
C ASP A 139 2.87 13.00 -17.02
N ALA A 140 3.94 12.21 -17.21
CA ALA A 140 3.88 10.98 -17.99
C ALA A 140 2.97 9.93 -17.32
N LEU A 141 3.01 9.80 -16.00
CA LEU A 141 2.12 8.94 -15.22
C LEU A 141 0.64 9.35 -15.43
N CYS A 142 0.32 10.62 -15.24
CA CYS A 142 -1.03 11.14 -15.43
C CYS A 142 -1.53 10.93 -16.87
N LEU A 143 -0.67 11.18 -17.86
CA LEU A 143 -1.00 10.97 -19.26
C LEU A 143 -1.24 9.49 -19.59
N ALA A 144 -0.42 8.58 -19.06
CA ALA A 144 -0.57 7.15 -19.26
C ALA A 144 -1.90 6.64 -18.70
N ILE A 145 -2.28 7.07 -17.49
CA ILE A 145 -3.57 6.72 -16.87
C ILE A 145 -4.74 7.27 -17.70
N ALA A 146 -4.67 8.53 -18.12
CA ALA A 146 -5.73 9.16 -18.91
C ALA A 146 -5.90 8.48 -20.29
N GLN A 147 -4.80 8.12 -20.94
CA GLN A 147 -4.83 7.41 -22.22
C GLN A 147 -5.41 5.99 -22.09
N ALA A 148 -5.04 5.27 -21.02
CA ALA A 148 -5.60 3.96 -20.74
C ALA A 148 -7.12 4.00 -20.55
N ALA A 149 -7.61 4.98 -19.79
CA ALA A 149 -9.05 5.20 -19.60
C ALA A 149 -9.77 5.50 -20.91
N LYS A 150 -9.18 6.33 -21.78
CA LYS A 150 -9.75 6.66 -23.10
C LYS A 150 -9.81 5.47 -24.03
N ASN A 151 -8.82 4.57 -23.97
CA ASN A 151 -8.74 3.37 -24.81
C ASN A 151 -9.58 2.20 -24.30
N GLY A 152 -10.35 2.38 -23.21
CA GLY A 152 -11.21 1.34 -22.63
C GLY A 152 -10.42 0.20 -21.96
N GLN A 153 -9.16 0.40 -21.68
CA GLN A 153 -8.37 -0.53 -20.86
C GLN A 153 -8.87 -0.42 -19.41
N LYS A 154 -9.78 -1.33 -19.08
CA LYS A 154 -10.29 -1.52 -17.72
C LYS A 154 -9.31 -2.32 -16.89
#